data_47cccd6a66239d631ef22d0262ef45ea
#
_entry.id   47cccd6a66239d631ef22d0262ef45ea
#
_cell.length_a   1.000
_cell.length_b   1.000
_cell.length_c   1.000
_cell.angle_alpha   90.00
_cell.angle_beta   90.00
_cell.angle_gamma   90.00
#
_symmetry.space_group_name_H-M   'P 1'
#
loop_
_entity.id
_entity.type
_entity.pdbx_description
1 polymer ?
#
loop_
_entity_poly.entity_id
_entity_poly.type
_entity_poly.pdbx_seq_one_letter_code
_entity_poly.pdbx_strand_id
1 'polypeptide(L)'
;MIVPLLLLVLAGWLVVIGRGVNPIRHLEPVPDDVPPAAGAALPSVDINGPGRTAQQFTDWSQPLSEETGISVQALNAYANATAIIDAATPGCHLRWTTLAGIGYVETRHGTYSGRVFGGGKLDADGVATPPIVGPVLDGTRGFAEIKDTDRGEIDTDSTYDRAVGPMQFIPGSWALYGRDADGDGVKNPQQIDDAAISAATLLCASERDLATPEGWVSAVRAYNNSDDYVIKVRNAANAYAMGQPPA
;
A
#
# COMPACT_ATOMS: atom_id res chain seq x y z
N MET A 1 35.50 53.96 -3.97
CA MET A 1 35.20 53.01 -2.86
C MET A 1 33.88 52.25 -3.11
N ILE A 2 33.76 51.46 -4.19
CA ILE A 2 32.50 50.74 -4.55
C ILE A 2 32.75 49.23 -4.82
N VAL A 3 33.99 48.75 -4.65
CA VAL A 3 34.37 47.36 -5.01
C VAL A 3 34.01 46.28 -3.97
N PRO A 4 33.85 46.52 -2.63
CA PRO A 4 33.59 45.42 -1.70
C PRO A 4 32.11 44.99 -1.65
N LEU A 5 31.14 45.77 -2.16
CA LEU A 5 29.72 45.39 -2.06
C LEU A 5 29.30 44.35 -3.12
N LEU A 6 29.95 44.33 -4.29
CA LEU A 6 29.62 43.39 -5.37
C LEU A 6 30.09 41.97 -5.08
N LEU A 7 31.17 41.80 -4.33
CA LEU A 7 31.71 40.47 -3.98
C LEU A 7 30.85 39.74 -2.92
N LEU A 8 30.19 40.49 -2.03
CA LEU A 8 29.28 39.91 -1.04
C LEU A 8 27.96 39.40 -1.64
N VAL A 9 27.48 40.06 -2.70
CA VAL A 9 26.27 39.64 -3.41
C VAL A 9 26.53 38.37 -4.23
N LEU A 10 27.69 38.23 -4.85
CA LEU A 10 28.07 37.02 -5.60
C LEU A 10 28.31 35.82 -4.67
N ALA A 11 28.88 36.01 -3.49
CA ALA A 11 29.05 34.94 -2.50
C ALA A 11 27.71 34.49 -1.91
N GLY A 12 26.76 35.40 -1.71
CA GLY A 12 25.39 35.09 -1.27
C GLY A 12 24.62 34.24 -2.31
N TRP A 13 24.80 34.53 -3.58
CA TRP A 13 24.15 33.79 -4.68
C TRP A 13 24.71 32.38 -4.84
N LEU A 14 26.02 32.18 -4.66
CA LEU A 14 26.64 30.85 -4.73
C LEU A 14 26.20 29.93 -3.57
N VAL A 15 25.87 30.49 -2.41
CA VAL A 15 25.36 29.71 -1.26
C VAL A 15 23.89 29.33 -1.44
N VAL A 16 23.10 30.14 -2.16
CA VAL A 16 21.68 29.84 -2.42
C VAL A 16 21.52 28.81 -3.56
N ILE A 17 22.42 28.81 -4.54
CA ILE A 17 22.39 27.80 -5.63
C ILE A 17 22.90 26.43 -5.16
N GLY A 18 23.68 26.35 -4.07
CA GLY A 18 24.18 25.10 -3.49
C GLY A 18 23.19 24.36 -2.59
N ARG A 19 22.01 24.96 -2.29
CA ARG A 19 20.96 24.30 -1.49
C ARG A 19 19.75 24.01 -2.36
N GLY A 20 19.71 22.79 -2.89
CA GLY A 20 18.45 22.17 -3.33
C GLY A 20 18.19 22.13 -4.83
N VAL A 21 19.13 21.69 -5.63
CA VAL A 21 18.74 20.93 -6.82
C VAL A 21 18.61 19.48 -6.35
N ASN A 22 17.39 19.05 -6.00
CA ASN A 22 17.11 17.64 -5.97
C ASN A 22 17.54 17.08 -7.34
N PRO A 23 18.49 16.12 -7.41
CA PRO A 23 18.83 15.53 -8.69
C PRO A 23 17.52 14.99 -9.26
N ILE A 24 17.21 15.37 -10.52
CA ILE A 24 16.10 14.79 -11.25
C ILE A 24 16.35 13.29 -11.22
N ARG A 25 15.57 12.58 -10.43
CA ARG A 25 15.70 11.13 -10.30
C ARG A 25 15.21 10.56 -11.63
N HIS A 26 16.13 10.06 -12.45
CA HIS A 26 15.76 9.31 -13.63
C HIS A 26 15.14 8.00 -13.18
N LEU A 27 13.84 7.83 -13.46
CA LEU A 27 13.19 6.55 -13.26
C LEU A 27 13.61 5.60 -14.39
N GLU A 28 13.99 4.39 -14.01
CA GLU A 28 14.29 3.33 -14.97
C GLU A 28 13.00 2.76 -15.58
N PRO A 29 13.04 2.24 -16.81
CA PRO A 29 11.90 1.56 -17.40
C PRO A 29 11.45 0.39 -16.52
N VAL A 30 10.15 0.36 -16.19
CA VAL A 30 9.58 -0.68 -15.33
C VAL A 30 9.35 -1.94 -16.16
N PRO A 31 9.90 -3.12 -15.75
CA PRO A 31 9.65 -4.39 -16.41
C PRO A 31 8.17 -4.78 -16.35
N ASP A 32 7.74 -5.65 -17.25
CA ASP A 32 6.39 -6.21 -17.27
C ASP A 32 6.33 -7.69 -16.81
N ASP A 33 7.31 -8.10 -16.02
CA ASP A 33 7.41 -9.45 -15.46
C ASP A 33 6.21 -9.82 -14.58
N VAL A 34 5.80 -11.09 -14.68
CA VAL A 34 4.78 -11.72 -13.84
C VAL A 34 5.31 -13.08 -13.37
N PRO A 35 5.39 -13.31 -12.06
CA PRO A 35 5.14 -12.36 -10.96
C PRO A 35 6.19 -11.24 -10.90
N PRO A 36 5.85 -10.09 -10.31
CA PRO A 36 6.82 -9.02 -10.06
C PRO A 36 8.00 -9.50 -9.22
N ALA A 37 9.16 -8.84 -9.37
CA ALA A 37 10.34 -9.16 -8.56
C ALA A 37 10.09 -8.95 -7.06
N ALA A 38 10.89 -9.59 -6.21
CA ALA A 38 10.70 -9.57 -4.77
C ALA A 38 10.97 -8.20 -4.12
N GLY A 39 11.81 -7.36 -4.75
CA GLY A 39 12.29 -6.12 -4.14
C GLY A 39 13.28 -6.36 -3.00
N ALA A 40 13.41 -5.40 -2.10
CA ALA A 40 14.30 -5.50 -0.94
C ALA A 40 13.89 -6.67 -0.05
N ALA A 41 14.88 -7.46 0.38
CA ALA A 41 14.66 -8.59 1.28
C ALA A 41 14.16 -8.11 2.65
N LEU A 42 13.21 -8.83 3.23
CA LEU A 42 12.71 -8.53 4.57
C LEU A 42 13.72 -8.94 5.65
N PRO A 43 13.90 -8.15 6.70
CA PRO A 43 14.67 -8.56 7.86
C PRO A 43 13.90 -9.65 8.64
N SER A 44 14.65 -10.46 9.41
CA SER A 44 14.05 -11.38 10.35
C SER A 44 13.54 -10.63 11.58
N VAL A 45 12.27 -10.80 11.91
CA VAL A 45 11.61 -10.16 13.05
C VAL A 45 10.82 -11.20 13.86
N ASP A 46 10.46 -10.86 15.09
CA ASP A 46 9.55 -11.68 15.89
C ASP A 46 8.09 -11.28 15.62
N ILE A 47 7.45 -11.98 14.69
CA ILE A 47 6.04 -11.75 14.33
C ILE A 47 5.04 -12.12 15.44
N ASN A 48 5.50 -12.82 16.49
CA ASN A 48 4.69 -13.18 17.65
C ASN A 48 5.01 -12.32 18.88
N GLY A 49 5.84 -11.29 18.71
CA GLY A 49 6.19 -10.34 19.75
C GLY A 49 4.98 -9.57 20.27
N PRO A 50 5.06 -8.99 21.47
CA PRO A 50 3.98 -8.20 22.02
C PRO A 50 3.75 -6.89 21.27
N GLY A 51 2.49 -6.45 21.17
CA GLY A 51 2.09 -5.20 20.54
C GLY A 51 2.17 -5.22 19.01
N ARG A 52 2.27 -4.04 18.41
CA ARG A 52 2.27 -3.83 16.96
C ARG A 52 3.58 -4.30 16.32
N THR A 53 3.66 -5.56 15.90
CA THR A 53 4.88 -6.19 15.37
C THR A 53 5.39 -5.52 14.09
N ALA A 54 4.52 -4.86 13.31
CA ALA A 54 4.88 -4.09 12.13
C ALA A 54 5.97 -3.01 12.41
N GLN A 55 6.02 -2.45 13.61
CA GLN A 55 7.02 -1.45 13.98
C GLN A 55 8.47 -1.98 13.95
N GLN A 56 8.68 -3.29 14.04
CA GLN A 56 10.00 -3.90 13.94
C GLN A 56 10.64 -3.74 12.55
N PHE A 57 9.85 -3.37 11.53
CA PHE A 57 10.34 -3.12 10.18
C PHE A 57 10.76 -1.67 9.93
N THR A 58 10.70 -0.78 10.93
CA THR A 58 10.91 0.68 10.74
C THR A 58 12.28 1.00 10.13
N ASP A 59 13.36 0.39 10.59
CA ASP A 59 14.71 0.63 10.06
C ASP A 59 14.86 0.17 8.60
N TRP A 60 14.17 -0.91 8.22
CA TRP A 60 14.11 -1.38 6.85
C TRP A 60 13.23 -0.48 5.97
N SER A 61 12.13 0.01 6.50
CA SER A 61 11.16 0.83 5.77
C SER A 61 11.64 2.26 5.50
N GLN A 62 12.47 2.82 6.38
CA GLN A 62 12.86 4.22 6.31
C GLN A 62 13.58 4.60 5.01
N PRO A 63 14.65 3.92 4.57
CA PRO A 63 15.29 4.21 3.28
C PRO A 63 14.35 3.93 2.09
N LEU A 64 13.55 2.87 2.15
CA LEU A 64 12.60 2.55 1.10
C LEU A 64 11.49 3.60 0.96
N SER A 65 11.07 4.21 2.07
CA SER A 65 10.08 5.31 2.05
C SER A 65 10.60 6.51 1.26
N GLU A 66 11.88 6.86 1.42
CA GLU A 66 12.52 7.93 0.66
C GLU A 66 12.64 7.58 -0.82
N GLU A 67 12.86 6.31 -1.13
CA GLU A 67 13.01 5.81 -2.49
C GLU A 67 11.69 5.69 -3.24
N THR A 68 10.69 5.11 -2.62
CA THR A 68 9.43 4.70 -3.25
C THR A 68 8.30 5.70 -3.08
N GLY A 69 8.41 6.61 -2.10
CA GLY A 69 7.33 7.52 -1.70
C GLY A 69 6.22 6.85 -0.88
N ILE A 70 6.37 5.57 -0.52
CA ILE A 70 5.43 4.89 0.37
C ILE A 70 5.74 5.33 1.82
N SER A 71 4.72 5.62 2.62
CA SER A 71 4.94 5.95 4.04
C SER A 71 5.55 4.78 4.81
N VAL A 72 6.35 5.08 5.83
CA VAL A 72 6.93 4.06 6.73
C VAL A 72 5.85 3.16 7.32
N GLN A 73 4.71 3.72 7.72
CA GLN A 73 3.58 2.95 8.26
C GLN A 73 3.05 1.90 7.26
N ALA A 74 2.87 2.29 6.00
CA ALA A 74 2.39 1.36 4.98
C ALA A 74 3.44 0.29 4.62
N LEU A 75 4.72 0.67 4.51
CA LEU A 75 5.81 -0.30 4.29
C LEU A 75 5.92 -1.31 5.44
N ASN A 76 5.86 -0.84 6.69
CA ASN A 76 5.85 -1.69 7.87
C ASN A 76 4.70 -2.70 7.82
N ALA A 77 3.50 -2.24 7.47
CA ALA A 77 2.32 -3.10 7.36
C ALA A 77 2.46 -4.17 6.26
N TYR A 78 2.95 -3.79 5.07
CA TYR A 78 3.16 -4.74 3.98
C TYR A 78 4.26 -5.77 4.30
N ALA A 79 5.35 -5.33 4.92
CA ALA A 79 6.43 -6.21 5.36
C ALA A 79 5.95 -7.20 6.43
N ASN A 80 5.24 -6.70 7.45
CA ASN A 80 4.71 -7.53 8.53
C ASN A 80 3.68 -8.55 8.03
N ALA A 81 2.74 -8.12 7.18
CA ALA A 81 1.76 -9.01 6.57
C ALA A 81 2.43 -10.11 5.73
N THR A 82 3.48 -9.78 4.98
CA THR A 82 4.26 -10.75 4.22
C THR A 82 4.95 -11.75 5.16
N ALA A 83 5.61 -11.29 6.21
CA ALA A 83 6.30 -12.16 7.17
C ALA A 83 5.32 -13.09 7.92
N ILE A 84 4.15 -12.59 8.31
CA ILE A 84 3.10 -13.41 8.96
C ILE A 84 2.59 -14.49 8.01
N ILE A 85 2.30 -14.14 6.74
CA ILE A 85 1.81 -15.10 5.75
C ILE A 85 2.88 -16.12 5.37
N ASP A 86 4.14 -15.72 5.24
CA ASP A 86 5.25 -16.66 4.97
C ASP A 86 5.36 -17.71 6.06
N ALA A 87 5.15 -17.34 7.32
CA ALA A 87 5.15 -18.29 8.43
C ALA A 87 3.89 -19.18 8.46
N ALA A 88 2.71 -18.62 8.15
CA ALA A 88 1.43 -19.34 8.23
C ALA A 88 1.13 -20.17 6.98
N THR A 89 1.55 -19.71 5.80
CA THR A 89 1.23 -20.32 4.48
C THR A 89 2.46 -20.24 3.57
N PRO A 90 3.55 -20.95 3.88
CA PRO A 90 4.85 -20.80 3.19
C PRO A 90 4.77 -21.12 1.69
N GLY A 91 3.79 -21.93 1.24
CA GLY A 91 3.57 -22.24 -0.17
C GLY A 91 2.92 -21.09 -0.99
N CYS A 92 2.50 -20.01 -0.35
CA CYS A 92 1.91 -18.85 -1.05
C CYS A 92 2.94 -17.98 -1.77
N HIS A 93 4.16 -17.84 -1.23
CA HIS A 93 5.24 -17.01 -1.78
C HIS A 93 4.83 -15.55 -2.04
N LEU A 94 4.00 -14.99 -1.18
CA LEU A 94 3.58 -13.59 -1.26
C LEU A 94 4.79 -12.66 -1.08
N ARG A 95 4.86 -11.59 -1.87
CA ARG A 95 5.90 -10.55 -1.77
C ARG A 95 5.29 -9.24 -1.33
N TRP A 96 6.00 -8.49 -0.49
CA TRP A 96 5.54 -7.17 -0.01
C TRP A 96 5.26 -6.20 -1.16
N THR A 97 5.98 -6.32 -2.28
CA THR A 97 5.78 -5.51 -3.50
C THR A 97 4.40 -5.70 -4.12
N THR A 98 3.82 -6.91 -4.02
CA THR A 98 2.45 -7.18 -4.48
C THR A 98 1.42 -6.44 -3.61
N LEU A 99 1.57 -6.47 -2.28
CA LEU A 99 0.70 -5.70 -1.37
C LEU A 99 0.84 -4.20 -1.61
N ALA A 100 2.08 -3.71 -1.79
CA ALA A 100 2.34 -2.31 -2.12
C ALA A 100 1.72 -1.92 -3.47
N GLY A 101 1.78 -2.79 -4.48
CA GLY A 101 1.11 -2.59 -5.77
C GLY A 101 -0.39 -2.42 -5.63
N ILE A 102 -1.05 -3.27 -4.84
CA ILE A 102 -2.49 -3.17 -4.53
C ILE A 102 -2.76 -1.86 -3.78
N GLY A 103 -2.06 -1.58 -2.68
CA GLY A 103 -2.27 -0.34 -1.90
C GLY A 103 -2.07 0.94 -2.70
N TYR A 104 -1.17 0.92 -3.70
CA TYR A 104 -1.00 2.02 -4.64
C TYR A 104 -2.23 2.20 -5.54
N VAL A 105 -2.72 1.13 -6.14
CA VAL A 105 -3.85 1.17 -7.08
C VAL A 105 -5.13 1.58 -6.35
N GLU A 106 -5.33 1.10 -5.13
CA GLU A 106 -6.54 1.39 -4.36
C GLU A 106 -6.59 2.85 -3.88
N THR A 107 -5.64 3.26 -3.06
CA THR A 107 -5.72 4.57 -2.37
C THR A 107 -4.40 5.32 -2.30
N ARG A 108 -3.38 4.98 -3.10
CA ARG A 108 -2.03 5.52 -2.91
C ARG A 108 -1.56 5.33 -1.47
N HIS A 109 -1.71 4.11 -0.94
CA HIS A 109 -1.31 3.73 0.43
C HIS A 109 -2.04 4.52 1.52
N GLY A 110 -3.34 4.78 1.36
CA GLY A 110 -4.14 5.52 2.33
C GLY A 110 -4.03 7.05 2.22
N THR A 111 -3.39 7.59 1.17
CA THR A 111 -3.27 9.05 0.98
C THR A 111 -4.37 9.64 0.10
N TYR A 112 -5.06 8.82 -0.69
CA TYR A 112 -6.19 9.26 -1.52
C TYR A 112 -7.51 8.95 -0.82
N SER A 113 -8.25 10.00 -0.47
CA SER A 113 -9.54 9.90 0.23
C SER A 113 -10.75 10.23 -0.66
N GLY A 114 -10.59 10.19 -1.98
CA GLY A 114 -11.68 10.57 -2.91
C GLY A 114 -11.96 12.07 -3.01
N ARG A 115 -11.23 12.91 -2.32
CA ARG A 115 -11.38 14.37 -2.33
C ARG A 115 -10.34 15.03 -3.25
N VAL A 116 -10.77 16.00 -4.05
CA VAL A 116 -9.90 16.76 -4.97
C VAL A 116 -8.88 17.63 -4.21
N PHE A 117 -9.25 18.10 -3.00
CA PHE A 117 -8.39 18.87 -2.12
C PHE A 117 -8.41 18.28 -0.71
N GLY A 118 -7.26 18.12 -0.10
CA GLY A 118 -7.09 17.54 1.22
C GLY A 118 -6.93 16.01 1.17
N GLY A 119 -5.73 15.56 0.80
CA GLY A 119 -5.37 14.15 0.80
C GLY A 119 -5.50 13.53 2.19
N GLY A 120 -5.79 12.22 2.24
CA GLY A 120 -5.70 11.44 3.44
C GLY A 120 -4.25 11.19 3.86
N LYS A 121 -4.09 10.70 5.05
CA LYS A 121 -2.82 10.18 5.58
C LYS A 121 -3.08 9.01 6.51
N LEU A 122 -2.09 8.18 6.70
CA LEU A 122 -2.06 7.27 7.84
C LEU A 122 -1.51 8.04 9.04
N ASP A 123 -2.17 7.95 10.18
CA ASP A 123 -1.66 8.51 11.43
C ASP A 123 -0.54 7.66 12.04
N ALA A 124 -0.10 7.97 13.25
CA ALA A 124 0.99 7.25 13.92
C ALA A 124 0.66 5.78 14.17
N ASP A 125 -0.62 5.48 14.37
CA ASP A 125 -1.12 4.12 14.60
C ASP A 125 -1.46 3.38 13.30
N GLY A 126 -1.26 4.02 12.13
CA GLY A 126 -1.54 3.44 10.83
C GLY A 126 -3.01 3.52 10.42
N VAL A 127 -3.82 4.32 11.10
CA VAL A 127 -5.24 4.52 10.78
C VAL A 127 -5.40 5.63 9.74
N ALA A 128 -6.22 5.36 8.73
CA ALA A 128 -6.51 6.33 7.67
C ALA A 128 -7.31 7.53 8.22
N THR A 129 -6.80 8.74 8.01
CA THR A 129 -7.41 9.99 8.49
C THR A 129 -7.48 11.01 7.36
N PRO A 130 -8.68 11.45 6.95
CA PRO A 130 -9.99 10.97 7.36
C PRO A 130 -10.23 9.51 6.94
N PRO A 131 -11.24 8.81 7.51
CA PRO A 131 -11.62 7.47 7.07
C PRO A 131 -11.91 7.44 5.56
N ILE A 132 -11.44 6.40 4.90
CA ILE A 132 -11.60 6.22 3.46
C ILE A 132 -12.83 5.36 3.21
N VAL A 133 -13.81 5.94 2.51
CA VAL A 133 -15.02 5.25 2.04
C VAL A 133 -15.16 5.53 0.54
N GLY A 134 -15.22 4.47 -0.24
CA GLY A 134 -15.30 4.49 -1.69
C GLY A 134 -16.67 4.92 -2.22
N PRO A 135 -16.82 4.96 -3.53
CA PRO A 135 -18.11 5.18 -4.18
C PRO A 135 -19.13 4.10 -3.82
N VAL A 136 -20.42 4.43 -3.93
CA VAL A 136 -21.49 3.45 -3.81
C VAL A 136 -21.41 2.41 -4.95
N LEU A 137 -21.55 1.14 -4.61
CA LEU A 137 -21.52 0.03 -5.55
C LEU A 137 -22.95 -0.30 -6.01
N ASP A 138 -23.57 0.64 -6.74
CA ASP A 138 -24.97 0.59 -7.17
C ASP A 138 -25.17 0.14 -8.64
N GLY A 139 -24.12 -0.37 -9.29
CA GLY A 139 -24.14 -0.78 -10.69
C GLY A 139 -23.99 0.37 -11.69
N THR A 140 -23.85 1.61 -11.22
CA THR A 140 -23.64 2.77 -12.09
C THR A 140 -22.13 3.07 -12.28
N ARG A 141 -21.79 3.94 -13.25
CA ARG A 141 -20.42 4.42 -13.52
C ARG A 141 -19.39 3.30 -13.76
N GLY A 142 -19.83 2.11 -14.14
CA GLY A 142 -18.96 0.95 -14.37
C GLY A 142 -18.60 0.15 -13.12
N PHE A 143 -19.18 0.48 -11.98
CA PHE A 143 -19.06 -0.33 -10.76
C PHE A 143 -20.01 -1.54 -10.79
N ALA A 144 -19.64 -2.61 -10.11
CA ALA A 144 -20.56 -3.72 -9.86
C ALA A 144 -21.73 -3.28 -8.97
N GLU A 145 -22.89 -3.91 -9.12
CA GLU A 145 -23.98 -3.76 -8.16
C GLU A 145 -23.78 -4.74 -7.03
N ILE A 146 -23.54 -4.22 -5.81
CA ILE A 146 -23.35 -5.01 -4.58
C ILE A 146 -24.30 -4.44 -3.52
N LYS A 147 -25.34 -5.21 -3.20
CA LYS A 147 -26.26 -4.86 -2.13
C LYS A 147 -25.57 -4.90 -0.77
N ASP A 148 -26.05 -4.09 0.14
CA ASP A 148 -25.57 -4.03 1.53
C ASP A 148 -25.47 -5.43 2.16
N THR A 149 -24.28 -5.76 2.70
CA THR A 149 -23.99 -7.05 3.31
C THR A 149 -23.73 -6.98 4.81
N ASP A 150 -23.60 -5.77 5.39
CA ASP A 150 -23.29 -5.57 6.81
C ASP A 150 -24.24 -4.60 7.54
N ARG A 151 -25.31 -4.15 6.90
CA ARG A 151 -26.25 -3.14 7.42
C ARG A 151 -25.62 -1.77 7.63
N GLY A 152 -24.59 -1.45 6.82
CA GLY A 152 -23.85 -0.20 6.87
C GLY A 152 -22.94 -0.11 8.10
N GLU A 153 -22.53 -1.23 8.71
CA GLU A 153 -21.74 -1.24 9.94
C GLU A 153 -20.35 -0.63 9.73
N ILE A 154 -19.68 -0.96 8.62
CA ILE A 154 -18.32 -0.49 8.38
C ILE A 154 -18.22 0.61 7.31
N ASP A 155 -19.22 0.74 6.42
CA ASP A 155 -19.19 1.70 5.30
C ASP A 155 -20.26 2.80 5.39
N THR A 156 -21.18 2.71 6.38
CA THR A 156 -22.27 3.64 6.64
C THR A 156 -23.38 3.69 5.58
N ASP A 157 -23.45 2.74 4.65
CA ASP A 157 -24.50 2.64 3.61
C ASP A 157 -25.30 1.35 3.79
N SER A 158 -26.56 1.47 4.18
CA SER A 158 -27.45 0.31 4.43
C SER A 158 -28.23 -0.13 3.18
N THR A 159 -27.85 0.31 1.99
CA THR A 159 -28.51 -0.04 0.73
C THR A 159 -27.56 -0.78 -0.22
N TYR A 160 -26.35 -0.31 -0.31
CA TYR A 160 -25.29 -0.89 -1.14
C TYR A 160 -23.97 -0.88 -0.38
N ASP A 161 -23.13 -1.88 -0.61
CA ASP A 161 -21.77 -1.88 -0.07
C ASP A 161 -20.93 -0.74 -0.69
N ARG A 162 -19.94 -0.28 0.09
CA ARG A 162 -18.85 0.59 -0.36
C ARG A 162 -17.52 -0.02 0.06
N ALA A 163 -16.50 0.16 -0.77
CA ALA A 163 -15.16 -0.22 -0.39
C ALA A 163 -14.61 0.72 0.70
N VAL A 164 -13.91 0.18 1.68
CA VAL A 164 -13.41 0.93 2.85
C VAL A 164 -11.94 0.73 3.09
N GLY A 165 -11.32 1.76 3.67
CA GLY A 165 -9.95 1.74 4.15
C GLY A 165 -8.88 1.84 3.07
N PRO A 166 -7.59 1.84 3.47
CA PRO A 166 -6.47 2.03 2.57
C PRO A 166 -6.33 0.94 1.49
N MET A 167 -6.86 -0.26 1.75
CA MET A 167 -6.86 -1.39 0.82
C MET A 167 -8.23 -1.65 0.18
N GLN A 168 -9.23 -0.77 0.39
CA GLN A 168 -10.55 -0.79 -0.25
C GLN A 168 -11.27 -2.13 -0.16
N PHE A 169 -11.39 -2.70 1.03
CA PHE A 169 -12.21 -3.89 1.25
C PHE A 169 -13.70 -3.57 1.17
N ILE A 170 -14.47 -4.40 0.48
CA ILE A 170 -15.93 -4.39 0.59
C ILE A 170 -16.35 -5.19 1.84
N PRO A 171 -17.49 -4.81 2.51
CA PRO A 171 -17.97 -5.46 3.74
C PRO A 171 -18.00 -6.98 3.66
N GLY A 172 -18.54 -7.56 2.60
CA GLY A 172 -18.59 -9.01 2.43
C GLY A 172 -17.22 -9.69 2.40
N SER A 173 -16.22 -9.07 1.75
CA SER A 173 -14.84 -9.59 1.75
C SER A 173 -14.18 -9.40 3.12
N TRP A 174 -14.45 -8.28 3.79
CA TRP A 174 -13.93 -8.03 5.13
C TRP A 174 -14.43 -9.05 6.15
N ALA A 175 -15.69 -9.43 6.08
CA ALA A 175 -16.27 -10.48 6.94
C ALA A 175 -15.52 -11.83 6.82
N LEU A 176 -15.03 -12.17 5.63
CA LEU A 176 -14.32 -13.43 5.37
C LEU A 176 -12.82 -13.34 5.72
N TYR A 177 -12.16 -12.29 5.30
CA TYR A 177 -10.70 -12.17 5.31
C TYR A 177 -10.16 -11.21 6.36
N GLY A 178 -10.99 -10.40 7.02
CA GLY A 178 -10.58 -9.43 8.03
C GLY A 178 -9.78 -10.08 9.16
N ARG A 179 -8.62 -9.49 9.48
CA ARG A 179 -7.70 -9.94 10.54
C ARG A 179 -7.24 -8.73 11.34
N ASP A 180 -6.90 -8.96 12.59
CA ASP A 180 -6.21 -8.03 13.47
C ASP A 180 -4.70 -8.32 13.37
N ALA A 181 -3.89 -7.31 13.05
CA ALA A 181 -2.44 -7.42 12.95
C ALA A 181 -1.70 -6.33 13.73
N ASP A 182 -2.38 -5.30 14.23
CA ASP A 182 -1.76 -4.34 15.15
C ASP A 182 -1.87 -4.81 16.62
N GLY A 183 -2.68 -5.86 16.86
CA GLY A 183 -2.78 -6.53 18.16
C GLY A 183 -3.66 -5.80 19.17
N ASP A 184 -4.55 -4.91 18.73
CA ASP A 184 -5.47 -4.17 19.59
C ASP A 184 -6.76 -4.96 19.94
N GLY A 185 -6.97 -6.11 19.29
CA GLY A 185 -8.11 -7.00 19.45
C GLY A 185 -9.32 -6.61 18.58
N VAL A 186 -9.21 -5.61 17.72
CA VAL A 186 -10.27 -5.12 16.84
C VAL A 186 -9.81 -5.22 15.38
N LYS A 187 -10.61 -5.84 14.53
CA LYS A 187 -10.36 -5.85 13.07
C LYS A 187 -10.88 -4.55 12.46
N ASN A 188 -10.01 -3.65 12.08
CA ASN A 188 -10.35 -2.32 11.58
C ASN A 188 -9.91 -2.16 10.11
N PRO A 189 -10.83 -2.09 9.12
CA PRO A 189 -10.45 -1.93 7.71
C PRO A 189 -9.79 -0.57 7.40
N GLN A 190 -9.88 0.41 8.30
CA GLN A 190 -9.22 1.71 8.17
C GLN A 190 -7.77 1.68 8.68
N GLN A 191 -7.37 0.65 9.42
CA GLN A 191 -6.03 0.46 9.94
C GLN A 191 -5.18 -0.35 8.94
N ILE A 192 -3.98 0.16 8.58
CA ILE A 192 -3.20 -0.38 7.47
C ILE A 192 -2.63 -1.78 7.74
N ASP A 193 -2.28 -2.12 9.00
CA ASP A 193 -1.74 -3.43 9.32
C ASP A 193 -2.80 -4.50 9.16
N ASP A 194 -4.01 -4.23 9.67
CA ASP A 194 -5.17 -5.11 9.53
C ASP A 194 -5.59 -5.28 8.08
N ALA A 195 -5.62 -4.17 7.34
CA ALA A 195 -5.96 -4.20 5.92
C ALA A 195 -4.91 -4.97 5.11
N ALA A 196 -3.62 -4.83 5.42
CA ALA A 196 -2.54 -5.51 4.72
C ALA A 196 -2.54 -7.03 4.97
N ILE A 197 -2.69 -7.47 6.22
CA ILE A 197 -2.77 -8.92 6.52
C ILE A 197 -4.06 -9.54 5.97
N SER A 198 -5.15 -8.79 5.95
CA SER A 198 -6.42 -9.25 5.36
C SER A 198 -6.28 -9.41 3.83
N ALA A 199 -5.60 -8.47 3.16
CA ALA A 199 -5.26 -8.58 1.73
C ALA A 199 -4.36 -9.79 1.47
N ALA A 200 -3.31 -9.98 2.28
CA ALA A 200 -2.43 -11.12 2.20
C ALA A 200 -3.19 -12.46 2.36
N THR A 201 -4.12 -12.52 3.33
CA THR A 201 -4.96 -13.69 3.57
C THR A 201 -5.85 -14.01 2.35
N LEU A 202 -6.45 -13.00 1.73
CA LEU A 202 -7.26 -13.14 0.52
C LEU A 202 -6.42 -13.63 -0.67
N LEU A 203 -5.25 -13.03 -0.87
CA LEU A 203 -4.36 -13.38 -1.99
C LEU A 203 -3.87 -14.83 -1.88
N CYS A 204 -3.55 -15.30 -0.68
CA CYS A 204 -3.05 -16.65 -0.40
C CYS A 204 -4.16 -17.70 -0.21
N ALA A 205 -5.43 -17.31 -0.25
CA ALA A 205 -6.53 -18.25 -0.16
C ALA A 205 -6.50 -19.27 -1.32
N SER A 206 -7.12 -20.45 -1.12
CA SER A 206 -7.24 -21.52 -2.13
C SER A 206 -5.88 -22.04 -2.63
N GLU A 207 -4.89 -22.10 -1.75
CA GLU A 207 -3.56 -22.68 -2.01
C GLU A 207 -2.84 -22.06 -3.23
N ARG A 208 -3.05 -20.77 -3.49
CA ARG A 208 -2.39 -20.07 -4.60
C ARG A 208 -0.89 -19.93 -4.34
N ASP A 209 -0.09 -20.27 -5.35
CA ASP A 209 1.35 -20.03 -5.37
C ASP A 209 1.67 -18.78 -6.19
N LEU A 210 1.94 -17.66 -5.51
CA LEU A 210 2.24 -16.38 -6.14
C LEU A 210 3.67 -16.30 -6.72
N ALA A 211 4.48 -17.35 -6.59
CA ALA A 211 5.74 -17.45 -7.32
C ALA A 211 5.55 -17.84 -8.80
N THR A 212 4.36 -18.34 -9.17
CA THR A 212 4.02 -18.67 -10.56
C THR A 212 3.21 -17.54 -11.22
N PRO A 213 3.36 -17.32 -12.54
CA PRO A 213 2.56 -16.32 -13.25
C PRO A 213 1.05 -16.55 -13.10
N GLU A 214 0.60 -17.79 -13.23
CA GLU A 214 -0.81 -18.17 -13.14
C GLU A 214 -1.37 -17.94 -11.73
N GLY A 215 -0.61 -18.33 -10.70
CA GLY A 215 -0.99 -18.16 -9.30
C GLY A 215 -1.07 -16.68 -8.92
N TRP A 216 -0.09 -15.89 -9.34
CA TRP A 216 -0.07 -14.44 -9.09
C TRP A 216 -1.26 -13.73 -9.76
N VAL A 217 -1.48 -13.98 -11.06
CA VAL A 217 -2.63 -13.40 -11.80
C VAL A 217 -3.96 -13.82 -11.18
N SER A 218 -4.09 -15.10 -10.80
CA SER A 218 -5.29 -15.62 -10.12
C SER A 218 -5.53 -14.92 -8.78
N ALA A 219 -4.46 -14.69 -7.99
CA ALA A 219 -4.55 -14.00 -6.71
C ALA A 219 -5.01 -12.54 -6.88
N VAL A 220 -4.40 -11.80 -7.81
CA VAL A 220 -4.77 -10.40 -8.06
C VAL A 220 -6.19 -10.29 -8.64
N ARG A 221 -6.62 -11.22 -9.50
CA ARG A 221 -8.00 -11.28 -9.98
C ARG A 221 -9.02 -11.65 -8.90
N ALA A 222 -8.63 -12.42 -7.89
CA ALA A 222 -9.49 -12.67 -6.74
C ALA A 222 -9.70 -11.41 -5.88
N TYR A 223 -8.77 -10.47 -5.92
CA TYR A 223 -8.91 -9.15 -5.30
C TYR A 223 -9.83 -8.24 -6.13
N ASN A 224 -9.53 -8.12 -7.42
CA ASN A 224 -10.35 -7.38 -8.38
C ASN A 224 -10.28 -8.05 -9.76
N ASN A 225 -11.41 -8.55 -10.24
CA ASN A 225 -11.51 -9.34 -11.49
C ASN A 225 -11.49 -8.45 -12.75
N SER A 226 -10.39 -7.72 -12.93
CA SER A 226 -10.18 -6.85 -14.09
C SER A 226 -8.74 -6.99 -14.61
N ASP A 227 -8.58 -7.14 -15.92
CA ASP A 227 -7.27 -7.23 -16.56
C ASP A 227 -6.49 -5.90 -16.42
N ASP A 228 -7.17 -4.76 -16.53
CA ASP A 228 -6.58 -3.46 -16.30
C ASP A 228 -6.06 -3.31 -14.86
N TYR A 229 -6.77 -3.89 -13.90
CA TYR A 229 -6.33 -3.91 -12.51
C TYR A 229 -5.06 -4.74 -12.33
N VAL A 230 -5.02 -5.95 -12.90
CA VAL A 230 -3.83 -6.82 -12.88
C VAL A 230 -2.61 -6.10 -13.45
N ILE A 231 -2.77 -5.41 -14.60
CA ILE A 231 -1.68 -4.65 -15.24
C ILE A 231 -1.21 -3.50 -14.32
N LYS A 232 -2.13 -2.74 -13.73
CA LYS A 232 -1.78 -1.63 -12.81
C LYS A 232 -1.03 -2.12 -11.59
N VAL A 233 -1.52 -3.20 -10.94
CA VAL A 233 -0.86 -3.79 -9.77
C VAL A 233 0.52 -4.33 -10.14
N ARG A 234 0.66 -5.03 -11.30
CA ARG A 234 1.93 -5.52 -11.82
C ARG A 234 2.95 -4.38 -11.98
N ASN A 235 2.54 -3.32 -12.69
CA ASN A 235 3.43 -2.20 -12.96
C ASN A 235 3.90 -1.51 -11.68
N ALA A 236 2.96 -1.29 -10.74
CA ALA A 236 3.30 -0.70 -9.45
C ALA A 236 4.23 -1.61 -8.62
N ALA A 237 3.94 -2.90 -8.54
CA ALA A 237 4.76 -3.86 -7.82
C ALA A 237 6.18 -3.97 -8.39
N ASN A 238 6.33 -3.99 -9.74
CA ASN A 238 7.64 -3.99 -10.38
C ASN A 238 8.41 -2.69 -10.15
N ALA A 239 7.75 -1.52 -10.18
CA ALA A 239 8.39 -0.25 -9.84
C ALA A 239 8.94 -0.26 -8.41
N TYR A 240 8.14 -0.74 -7.45
CA TYR A 240 8.57 -0.87 -6.06
C TYR A 240 9.68 -1.90 -5.86
N ALA A 241 9.68 -2.98 -6.64
CA ALA A 241 10.78 -3.94 -6.62
C ALA A 241 12.11 -3.33 -7.06
N MET A 242 12.08 -2.29 -7.89
CA MET A 242 13.25 -1.50 -8.34
C MET A 242 13.58 -0.34 -7.38
N GLY A 243 12.86 -0.18 -6.26
CA GLY A 243 13.06 0.93 -5.33
C GLY A 243 12.63 2.28 -5.88
N GLN A 244 11.65 2.33 -6.79
CA GLN A 244 11.16 3.59 -7.36
C GLN A 244 9.64 3.70 -7.31
N PRO A 245 9.06 4.94 -7.31
CA PRO A 245 7.62 5.11 -7.38
C PRO A 245 7.08 4.67 -8.74
N PRO A 246 5.83 4.18 -8.81
CA PRO A 246 5.13 3.96 -10.07
C PRO A 246 4.90 5.27 -10.84
N ALA A 247 4.88 5.18 -12.17
CA ALA A 247 4.64 6.32 -13.06
C ALA A 247 3.17 6.79 -13.05
#